data_6b9250a61f8b80e630a988a13d7de236
#
_entry.id   6b9250a61f8b80e630a988a13d7de236
#
_cell.length_a   1.000
_cell.length_b   1.000
_cell.length_c   1.000
_cell.angle_alpha   90.00
_cell.angle_beta   90.00
_cell.angle_gamma   90.00
#
_symmetry.space_group_name_H-M   'P 1'
#
loop_
_entity.id
_entity.type
_entity.pdbx_description
1 polymer ?
#
loop_
_entity_poly.entity_id
_entity_poly.type
_entity_poly.pdbx_seq_one_letter_code
_entity_poly.pdbx_strand_id
1 'polypeptide(L)'
;MKWATGPGGSRYTSFLTGTGYDVRLMRLDASGAPMWKSQSVLVEDRALSSTTDYGLASDADGNAYVCYDMGASIMLASFDPAGALRWKKTVGAGQVGRVTVASDGAAWACFIEGSATRVQRFTADGTATLGAGVLLNETGASMFSADIQPSENGAVIVSCVRYTTFTGAKILRAHRVNSDGTKPWNAIGNSVFTAGSLQFGNFPSFIADGAGGAYFCWYATSPLQCFVQRMNASGAVQYGTSGIAVTSTSSTERVSPSMTLGADGRLYVFWSQHTPNSSIYGIYGQCFAKCARQWGNDGAAVEPLATVYSRTWATAGRVGDAVVCFYDDSPSAVQDNIECARMNADGTVSWRTDVATNSGVKYRLTSVPGTADGALLAWQGGATVGASDLFAARIGADGTLGAPPAGTPGDLNGDGVVNAADLSILLAQWGGSGSADLNGDGSVNAADLALLLAAWTV
;
A
#
# COMPACT_ATOMS: atom_id res chain seq x y z
N MET A 1 1.33 -6.16 9.12
CA MET A 1 0.02 -6.03 8.47
C MET A 1 0.23 -5.61 7.02
N LYS A 2 -0.52 -6.19 6.08
CA LYS A 2 -0.49 -5.89 4.65
C LYS A 2 -1.91 -5.71 4.14
N TRP A 3 -2.05 -4.98 3.03
CA TRP A 3 -3.34 -4.68 2.41
C TRP A 3 -3.30 -4.93 0.91
N ALA A 4 -4.44 -5.31 0.36
CA ALA A 4 -4.69 -5.35 -1.07
C ALA A 4 -6.14 -4.91 -1.37
N THR A 5 -6.34 -4.31 -2.55
CA THR A 5 -7.67 -3.87 -2.99
C THR A 5 -8.37 -5.00 -3.72
N GLY A 6 -9.59 -5.31 -3.37
CA GLY A 6 -10.45 -6.26 -4.07
C GLY A 6 -11.51 -5.56 -4.93
N PRO A 7 -12.26 -6.33 -5.72
CA PRO A 7 -13.37 -5.80 -6.51
C PRO A 7 -14.50 -5.24 -5.63
N GLY A 8 -15.32 -4.36 -6.19
CA GLY A 8 -16.48 -3.77 -5.51
C GLY A 8 -16.14 -2.99 -4.25
N GLY A 9 -14.95 -2.36 -4.20
CA GLY A 9 -14.53 -1.62 -3.01
C GLY A 9 -14.09 -2.48 -1.83
N SER A 10 -14.12 -3.82 -1.94
CA SER A 10 -13.64 -4.71 -0.87
C SER A 10 -12.12 -4.58 -0.67
N ARG A 11 -11.64 -4.99 0.49
CA ARG A 11 -10.23 -4.93 0.88
C ARG A 11 -9.81 -6.23 1.52
N TYR A 12 -8.60 -6.65 1.23
CA TYR A 12 -7.94 -7.72 1.97
C TYR A 12 -6.94 -7.14 2.94
N THR A 13 -6.90 -7.67 4.15
CA THR A 13 -5.84 -7.43 5.11
C THR A 13 -5.26 -8.75 5.60
N SER A 14 -3.96 -8.82 5.74
CA SER A 14 -3.29 -9.91 6.42
C SER A 14 -2.49 -9.42 7.60
N PHE A 15 -2.45 -10.22 8.65
CA PHE A 15 -1.82 -9.91 9.92
C PHE A 15 -1.25 -11.16 10.57
N LEU A 16 -0.37 -10.94 11.53
CA LEU A 16 0.29 -12.02 12.27
C LEU A 16 -0.37 -12.18 13.63
N THR A 17 -0.53 -13.43 14.07
CA THR A 17 -1.10 -13.80 15.36
C THR A 17 -0.24 -14.85 16.06
N GLY A 18 -0.48 -15.02 17.38
CA GLY A 18 0.21 -16.05 18.15
C GLY A 18 1.71 -15.80 18.36
N THR A 19 2.34 -16.67 19.13
CA THR A 19 3.78 -16.61 19.45
C THR A 19 4.66 -17.11 18.29
N GLY A 20 4.08 -17.89 17.38
CA GLY A 20 4.74 -18.40 16.17
C GLY A 20 4.61 -17.50 14.95
N TYR A 21 3.91 -16.37 15.08
CA TYR A 21 3.63 -15.44 13.99
C TYR A 21 2.80 -16.05 12.86
N ASP A 22 1.71 -16.71 13.20
CA ASP A 22 0.76 -17.30 12.24
C ASP A 22 0.23 -16.24 11.31
N VAL A 23 0.12 -16.57 10.03
CA VAL A 23 -0.41 -15.64 9.02
C VAL A 23 -1.91 -15.84 8.91
N ARG A 24 -2.66 -14.77 9.10
CA ARG A 24 -4.11 -14.74 8.89
C ARG A 24 -4.47 -13.76 7.78
N LEU A 25 -5.58 -14.06 7.10
CA LEU A 25 -6.15 -13.24 6.05
C LEU A 25 -7.61 -12.91 6.40
N MET A 26 -8.02 -11.67 6.14
CA MET A 26 -9.38 -11.17 6.34
C MET A 26 -9.80 -10.39 5.08
N ARG A 27 -11.07 -10.49 4.73
CA ARG A 27 -11.69 -9.65 3.71
C ARG A 27 -12.69 -8.71 4.36
N LEU A 28 -12.60 -7.44 4.01
CA LEU A 28 -13.48 -6.37 4.48
C LEU A 28 -14.27 -5.83 3.28
N ASP A 29 -15.49 -5.41 3.52
CA ASP A 29 -16.26 -4.62 2.56
C ASP A 29 -15.78 -3.16 2.50
N ALA A 30 -16.45 -2.34 1.69
CA ALA A 30 -16.13 -0.92 1.55
C ALA A 30 -16.34 -0.12 2.85
N SER A 31 -17.16 -0.59 3.77
CA SER A 31 -17.39 0.02 5.09
C SER A 31 -16.32 -0.35 6.12
N GLY A 32 -15.51 -1.39 5.84
CA GLY A 32 -14.56 -1.97 6.78
C GLY A 32 -15.12 -3.13 7.59
N ALA A 33 -16.33 -3.62 7.31
CA ALA A 33 -16.92 -4.76 7.98
C ALA A 33 -16.36 -6.09 7.44
N PRO A 34 -16.11 -7.12 8.30
CA PRO A 34 -15.66 -8.43 7.86
C PRO A 34 -16.69 -9.12 6.97
N MET A 35 -16.27 -9.59 5.80
CA MET A 35 -17.14 -10.28 4.83
C MET A 35 -17.27 -11.78 5.08
N TRP A 36 -16.37 -12.37 5.88
CA TRP A 36 -16.40 -13.80 6.17
C TRP A 36 -16.98 -14.07 7.56
N LYS A 37 -17.78 -15.13 7.68
CA LYS A 37 -18.42 -15.52 8.95
C LYS A 37 -17.38 -15.78 10.07
N SER A 38 -16.23 -16.34 9.72
CA SER A 38 -15.10 -16.57 10.63
C SER A 38 -14.27 -15.31 10.91
N GLN A 39 -14.65 -14.17 10.35
CA GLN A 39 -13.91 -12.91 10.31
C GLN A 39 -12.56 -13.03 9.57
N SER A 40 -11.74 -14.05 9.88
CA SER A 40 -10.46 -14.29 9.21
C SER A 40 -10.22 -15.77 8.97
N VAL A 41 -9.40 -16.10 7.97
CA VAL A 41 -8.93 -17.47 7.71
C VAL A 41 -7.46 -17.60 8.07
N LEU A 42 -7.05 -18.78 8.53
CA LEU A 42 -5.67 -19.12 8.76
C LEU A 42 -4.98 -19.45 7.43
N VAL A 43 -3.97 -18.69 7.05
CA VAL A 43 -3.13 -18.94 5.87
C VAL A 43 -2.08 -19.97 6.19
N GLU A 44 -1.38 -19.80 7.31
CA GLU A 44 -0.34 -20.70 7.79
C GLU A 44 -0.19 -20.62 9.31
N ASP A 45 -0.09 -21.77 9.95
CA ASP A 45 0.35 -21.97 11.33
C ASP A 45 1.89 -22.05 11.34
N ARG A 46 2.53 -21.11 11.98
CA ARG A 46 3.99 -20.97 11.95
C ARG A 46 4.61 -21.08 13.35
N ALA A 47 5.81 -21.61 13.42
CA ALA A 47 6.60 -21.69 14.63
C ALA A 47 7.92 -20.87 14.49
N LEU A 48 7.80 -19.61 14.08
CA LEU A 48 8.95 -18.72 13.91
C LEU A 48 9.31 -18.04 15.25
N SER A 49 10.61 -17.81 15.46
CA SER A 49 11.12 -17.10 16.65
C SER A 49 11.14 -15.57 16.48
N SER A 50 10.96 -15.09 15.26
CA SER A 50 10.92 -13.67 14.94
C SER A 50 10.01 -13.41 13.75
N THR A 51 9.48 -12.18 13.67
CA THR A 51 8.68 -11.77 12.51
C THR A 51 9.59 -11.51 11.32
N THR A 52 9.14 -11.96 10.13
CA THR A 52 9.70 -11.59 8.84
C THR A 52 8.65 -10.82 8.06
N ASP A 53 9.08 -9.96 7.15
CA ASP A 53 8.15 -9.27 6.25
C ASP A 53 7.55 -10.28 5.26
N TYR A 54 6.34 -10.03 4.79
CA TYR A 54 5.60 -10.91 3.89
C TYR A 54 4.76 -10.05 2.92
N GLY A 55 4.20 -10.66 1.88
CA GLY A 55 3.43 -9.98 0.84
C GLY A 55 1.97 -10.37 0.80
N LEU A 56 1.11 -9.43 0.40
CA LEU A 56 -0.30 -9.63 0.08
C LEU A 56 -0.64 -8.89 -1.20
N ALA A 57 -1.34 -9.55 -2.10
CA ALA A 57 -1.91 -8.95 -3.32
C ALA A 57 -3.27 -9.58 -3.62
N SER A 58 -4.03 -8.98 -4.54
CA SER A 58 -5.28 -9.53 -5.05
C SER A 58 -5.40 -9.29 -6.56
N ASP A 59 -6.13 -10.16 -7.25
CA ASP A 59 -6.46 -9.99 -8.66
C ASP A 59 -7.83 -9.31 -8.86
N ALA A 60 -8.18 -9.09 -10.13
CA ALA A 60 -9.43 -8.45 -10.51
C ALA A 60 -10.68 -9.32 -10.19
N ASP A 61 -10.51 -10.65 -10.10
CA ASP A 61 -11.56 -11.59 -9.74
C ASP A 61 -11.76 -11.66 -8.22
N GLY A 62 -10.92 -10.96 -7.45
CA GLY A 62 -10.97 -10.93 -5.99
C GLY A 62 -10.28 -12.12 -5.34
N ASN A 63 -9.44 -12.87 -6.05
CA ASN A 63 -8.59 -13.84 -5.38
C ASN A 63 -7.44 -13.15 -4.65
N ALA A 64 -7.16 -13.59 -3.43
CA ALA A 64 -6.03 -13.09 -2.64
C ALA A 64 -4.81 -14.01 -2.77
N TYR A 65 -3.63 -13.41 -2.76
CA TYR A 65 -2.33 -14.08 -2.82
C TYR A 65 -1.47 -13.63 -1.64
N VAL A 66 -1.00 -14.58 -0.85
CA VAL A 66 -0.14 -14.30 0.32
C VAL A 66 1.20 -15.02 0.13
N CYS A 67 2.29 -14.24 0.14
CA CYS A 67 3.65 -14.78 0.02
C CYS A 67 4.40 -14.58 1.34
N TYR A 68 4.85 -15.66 1.96
CA TYR A 68 5.36 -15.64 3.34
C TYR A 68 6.47 -16.68 3.55
N ASP A 69 7.24 -16.49 4.61
CA ASP A 69 8.29 -17.41 5.05
C ASP A 69 7.69 -18.58 5.85
N MET A 70 8.17 -19.77 5.57
CA MET A 70 7.95 -20.98 6.36
C MET A 70 9.29 -21.62 6.67
N GLY A 71 9.95 -21.17 7.74
CA GLY A 71 11.32 -21.54 8.05
C GLY A 71 12.30 -21.04 6.97
N ALA A 72 12.98 -21.97 6.28
CA ALA A 72 13.91 -21.64 5.20
C ALA A 72 13.26 -21.60 3.81
N SER A 73 11.94 -21.76 3.72
CA SER A 73 11.21 -21.81 2.46
C SER A 73 10.25 -20.63 2.34
N ILE A 74 10.06 -20.18 1.11
CA ILE A 74 9.02 -19.21 0.75
C ILE A 74 7.81 -19.94 0.21
N MET A 75 6.65 -19.61 0.74
CA MET A 75 5.35 -20.14 0.34
C MET A 75 4.53 -19.05 -0.36
N LEU A 76 3.75 -19.47 -1.34
CA LEU A 76 2.71 -18.64 -1.96
C LEU A 76 1.39 -19.41 -1.87
N ALA A 77 0.39 -18.78 -1.28
CA ALA A 77 -0.97 -19.31 -1.17
C ALA A 77 -1.96 -18.39 -1.87
N SER A 78 -2.94 -18.98 -2.55
CA SER A 78 -4.06 -18.26 -3.17
C SER A 78 -5.38 -18.67 -2.53
N PHE A 79 -6.23 -17.67 -2.25
CA PHE A 79 -7.55 -17.83 -1.67
C PHE A 79 -8.60 -17.21 -2.59
N ASP A 80 -9.76 -17.83 -2.68
CA ASP A 80 -10.89 -17.28 -3.41
C ASP A 80 -11.60 -16.15 -2.61
N PRO A 81 -12.54 -15.42 -3.22
CA PRO A 81 -13.28 -14.37 -2.53
C PRO A 81 -14.10 -14.84 -1.32
N ALA A 82 -14.44 -16.12 -1.21
CA ALA A 82 -15.12 -16.72 -0.07
C ALA A 82 -14.17 -17.11 1.08
N GLY A 83 -12.83 -16.99 0.85
CA GLY A 83 -11.81 -17.36 1.83
C GLY A 83 -11.38 -18.82 1.77
N ALA A 84 -11.80 -19.58 0.75
CA ALA A 84 -11.34 -20.95 0.57
C ALA A 84 -9.96 -20.99 -0.10
N LEU A 85 -9.09 -21.87 0.36
CA LEU A 85 -7.77 -22.10 -0.23
C LEU A 85 -7.92 -22.68 -1.65
N ARG A 86 -7.42 -21.95 -2.66
CA ARG A 86 -7.37 -22.43 -4.05
C ARG A 86 -6.17 -23.33 -4.28
N TRP A 87 -5.02 -22.88 -3.85
CA TRP A 87 -3.76 -23.64 -3.92
C TRP A 87 -2.70 -23.02 -3.00
N LYS A 88 -1.70 -23.83 -2.63
CA LYS A 88 -0.52 -23.43 -1.88
C LYS A 88 0.71 -24.09 -2.49
N LYS A 89 1.77 -23.32 -2.73
CA LYS A 89 3.01 -23.76 -3.40
C LYS A 89 4.24 -23.30 -2.65
N THR A 90 5.27 -24.14 -2.65
CA THR A 90 6.64 -23.70 -2.31
C THR A 90 7.21 -22.96 -3.50
N VAL A 91 7.67 -21.73 -3.29
CA VAL A 91 8.27 -20.88 -4.32
C VAL A 91 9.76 -21.12 -4.45
N GLY A 92 10.43 -21.28 -3.33
CA GLY A 92 11.88 -21.52 -3.27
C GLY A 92 12.41 -21.49 -1.84
N ALA A 93 13.73 -21.68 -1.70
CA ALA A 93 14.42 -21.47 -0.43
C ALA A 93 14.83 -20.00 -0.29
N GLY A 94 14.50 -19.36 0.84
CA GLY A 94 14.80 -17.95 1.03
C GLY A 94 14.03 -17.30 2.18
N GLN A 95 13.99 -15.97 2.17
CA GLN A 95 13.37 -15.13 3.21
C GLN A 95 12.67 -13.94 2.59
N VAL A 96 11.75 -13.32 3.34
CA VAL A 96 11.08 -12.05 3.00
C VAL A 96 10.33 -12.16 1.68
N GLY A 97 9.32 -13.02 1.64
CA GLY A 97 8.44 -13.19 0.49
C GLY A 97 7.57 -11.97 0.24
N ARG A 98 7.51 -11.51 -1.02
CA ARG A 98 6.63 -10.42 -1.48
C ARG A 98 5.86 -10.90 -2.69
N VAL A 99 4.69 -10.32 -2.91
CA VAL A 99 3.81 -10.70 -4.01
C VAL A 99 3.11 -9.48 -4.61
N THR A 100 2.90 -9.52 -5.91
CA THR A 100 1.99 -8.63 -6.64
C THR A 100 1.25 -9.43 -7.71
N VAL A 101 0.19 -8.85 -8.26
CA VAL A 101 -0.54 -9.42 -9.40
C VAL A 101 -0.39 -8.46 -10.59
N ALA A 102 0.06 -8.99 -11.70
CA ALA A 102 0.23 -8.22 -12.92
C ALA A 102 -1.10 -8.04 -13.68
N SER A 103 -1.12 -7.15 -14.67
CA SER A 103 -2.31 -6.81 -15.46
C SER A 103 -2.92 -7.98 -16.25
N ASP A 104 -2.16 -9.06 -16.46
CA ASP A 104 -2.58 -10.29 -17.09
C ASP A 104 -3.14 -11.34 -16.10
N GLY A 105 -3.32 -10.96 -14.84
CA GLY A 105 -3.83 -11.82 -13.76
C GLY A 105 -2.80 -12.78 -13.16
N ALA A 106 -1.55 -12.77 -13.65
CA ALA A 106 -0.51 -13.63 -13.10
C ALA A 106 0.02 -13.09 -11.77
N ALA A 107 0.20 -13.99 -10.79
CA ALA A 107 0.85 -13.66 -9.54
C ALA A 107 2.38 -13.70 -9.70
N TRP A 108 3.06 -12.68 -9.19
CA TRP A 108 4.50 -12.59 -9.17
C TRP A 108 5.01 -12.55 -7.73
N ALA A 109 5.88 -13.47 -7.38
CA ALA A 109 6.54 -13.49 -6.09
C ALA A 109 8.01 -13.14 -6.22
N CYS A 110 8.55 -12.38 -5.27
CA CYS A 110 10.00 -12.20 -5.12
C CYS A 110 10.42 -12.42 -3.67
N PHE A 111 11.67 -12.83 -3.48
CA PHE A 111 12.22 -13.15 -2.16
C PHE A 111 13.74 -13.09 -2.17
N ILE A 112 14.34 -13.00 -0.99
CA ILE A 112 15.79 -13.01 -0.81
C ILE A 112 16.28 -14.45 -0.83
N GLU A 113 17.16 -14.78 -1.78
CA GLU A 113 17.85 -16.07 -1.93
C GLU A 113 19.36 -15.86 -1.77
N GLY A 114 19.89 -16.19 -0.61
CA GLY A 114 21.31 -15.91 -0.30
C GLY A 114 21.62 -14.41 -0.35
N SER A 115 22.49 -14.00 -1.26
CA SER A 115 22.82 -12.58 -1.49
C SER A 115 22.07 -11.95 -2.65
N ALA A 116 21.08 -12.63 -3.23
CA ALA A 116 20.34 -12.20 -4.41
C ALA A 116 18.84 -12.09 -4.13
N THR A 117 18.09 -11.56 -5.09
CA THR A 117 16.62 -11.63 -5.11
C THR A 117 16.20 -12.60 -6.22
N ARG A 118 15.34 -13.55 -5.90
CA ARG A 118 14.67 -14.44 -6.86
C ARG A 118 13.28 -13.89 -7.17
N VAL A 119 12.89 -13.96 -8.44
CA VAL A 119 11.56 -13.56 -8.91
C VAL A 119 10.94 -14.72 -9.67
N GLN A 120 9.68 -15.06 -9.37
CA GLN A 120 8.94 -16.13 -10.04
C GLN A 120 7.55 -15.66 -10.41
N ARG A 121 7.03 -16.13 -11.54
CA ARG A 121 5.71 -15.84 -12.06
C ARG A 121 4.83 -17.10 -12.03
N PHE A 122 3.59 -16.94 -11.61
CA PHE A 122 2.60 -18.01 -11.48
C PHE A 122 1.33 -17.67 -12.24
N THR A 123 0.79 -18.64 -12.94
CA THR A 123 -0.57 -18.57 -13.50
C THR A 123 -1.63 -18.62 -12.40
N ALA A 124 -2.88 -18.35 -12.74
CA ALA A 124 -4.00 -18.35 -11.79
C ALA A 124 -4.21 -19.70 -11.06
N ASP A 125 -3.76 -20.81 -11.64
CA ASP A 125 -3.81 -22.16 -11.02
C ASP A 125 -2.55 -22.50 -10.19
N GLY A 126 -1.61 -21.58 -10.07
CA GLY A 126 -0.38 -21.75 -9.31
C GLY A 126 0.74 -22.47 -10.04
N THR A 127 0.69 -22.56 -11.38
CA THR A 127 1.78 -23.12 -12.18
C THR A 127 2.89 -22.08 -12.38
N ALA A 128 4.13 -22.41 -12.00
CA ALA A 128 5.30 -21.57 -12.21
C ALA A 128 5.67 -21.52 -13.70
N THR A 129 5.91 -20.33 -14.26
CA THR A 129 6.11 -20.14 -15.71
C THR A 129 7.55 -19.80 -16.12
N LEU A 130 8.42 -19.46 -15.16
CA LEU A 130 9.80 -19.03 -15.45
C LEU A 130 10.86 -20.08 -15.06
N GLY A 131 10.52 -21.37 -15.09
CA GLY A 131 11.45 -22.44 -14.69
C GLY A 131 11.96 -22.24 -13.27
N ALA A 132 13.28 -22.06 -13.10
CA ALA A 132 13.88 -21.78 -11.79
C ALA A 132 13.67 -20.34 -11.29
N GLY A 133 12.94 -19.50 -12.05
CA GLY A 133 12.75 -18.09 -11.79
C GLY A 133 13.92 -17.22 -12.24
N VAL A 134 13.72 -15.90 -12.19
CA VAL A 134 14.71 -14.89 -12.60
C VAL A 134 15.54 -14.48 -11.39
N LEU A 135 16.88 -14.54 -11.50
CA LEU A 135 17.77 -14.09 -10.46
C LEU A 135 18.21 -12.65 -10.71
N LEU A 136 17.97 -11.79 -9.70
CA LEU A 136 18.45 -10.41 -9.67
C LEU A 136 19.68 -10.38 -8.75
N ASN A 137 20.85 -10.27 -9.34
CA ASN A 137 22.12 -10.34 -8.62
C ASN A 137 23.19 -9.44 -9.23
N GLU A 138 24.20 -9.13 -8.44
CA GLU A 138 25.43 -8.44 -8.84
C GLU A 138 26.60 -9.13 -8.14
N THR A 139 27.65 -9.52 -8.89
CA THR A 139 28.84 -10.15 -8.32
C THR A 139 29.49 -9.24 -7.29
N GLY A 140 29.75 -9.76 -6.09
CA GLY A 140 30.39 -9.02 -5.01
C GLY A 140 29.47 -8.07 -4.25
N ALA A 141 28.13 -8.13 -4.47
CA ALA A 141 27.16 -7.34 -3.75
C ALA A 141 25.96 -8.18 -3.29
N SER A 142 25.31 -7.72 -2.23
CA SER A 142 23.97 -8.21 -1.85
C SER A 142 22.90 -7.38 -2.54
N MET A 143 21.83 -8.06 -2.98
CA MET A 143 20.68 -7.50 -3.68
C MET A 143 19.39 -8.00 -3.01
N PHE A 144 18.89 -7.30 -2.01
CA PHE A 144 17.75 -7.73 -1.20
C PHE A 144 16.48 -7.02 -1.64
N SER A 145 15.44 -7.79 -1.96
CA SER A 145 14.14 -7.23 -2.41
C SER A 145 13.56 -6.26 -1.39
N ALA A 146 13.23 -5.06 -1.86
CA ALA A 146 12.54 -4.05 -1.08
C ALA A 146 11.02 -4.08 -1.36
N ASP A 147 10.64 -4.08 -2.64
CA ASP A 147 9.24 -4.12 -3.06
C ASP A 147 9.10 -4.69 -4.47
N ILE A 148 7.87 -5.10 -4.83
CA ILE A 148 7.49 -5.56 -6.17
C ILE A 148 6.13 -4.96 -6.54
N GLN A 149 6.03 -4.34 -7.72
CA GLN A 149 4.81 -3.71 -8.22
C GLN A 149 4.52 -4.15 -9.66
N PRO A 150 3.24 -4.21 -10.07
CA PRO A 150 2.89 -4.54 -11.44
C PRO A 150 3.33 -3.43 -12.39
N SER A 151 3.61 -3.82 -13.63
CA SER A 151 3.89 -2.93 -14.75
C SER A 151 3.03 -3.34 -15.95
N GLU A 152 3.15 -2.61 -17.08
CA GLU A 152 2.37 -2.91 -18.26
C GLU A 152 2.79 -4.25 -18.92
N ASN A 153 1.89 -4.83 -19.70
CA ASN A 153 2.10 -6.05 -20.48
C ASN A 153 2.48 -7.29 -19.63
N GLY A 154 1.91 -7.40 -18.42
CA GLY A 154 2.19 -8.54 -17.54
C GLY A 154 3.58 -8.54 -16.91
N ALA A 155 4.37 -7.47 -17.09
CA ALA A 155 5.66 -7.26 -16.46
C ALA A 155 5.54 -6.79 -15.00
N VAL A 156 6.66 -6.83 -14.28
CA VAL A 156 6.79 -6.26 -12.94
C VAL A 156 8.04 -5.40 -12.82
N ILE A 157 8.00 -4.45 -11.89
CA ILE A 157 9.18 -3.75 -11.42
C ILE A 157 9.51 -4.28 -10.02
N VAL A 158 10.78 -4.57 -9.78
CA VAL A 158 11.30 -5.04 -8.49
C VAL A 158 12.37 -4.07 -8.02
N SER A 159 12.21 -3.52 -6.82
CA SER A 159 13.27 -2.74 -6.19
C SER A 159 14.09 -3.59 -5.23
N CYS A 160 15.40 -3.34 -5.19
CA CYS A 160 16.35 -4.05 -4.35
C CYS A 160 17.25 -3.06 -3.62
N VAL A 161 17.49 -3.32 -2.34
CA VAL A 161 18.55 -2.66 -1.57
C VAL A 161 19.86 -3.36 -1.89
N ARG A 162 20.81 -2.63 -2.46
CA ARG A 162 22.12 -3.11 -2.87
C ARG A 162 23.20 -2.58 -1.95
N TYR A 163 24.10 -3.46 -1.47
CA TYR A 163 25.30 -3.10 -0.72
C TYR A 163 26.43 -4.13 -0.91
N THR A 164 27.68 -3.70 -0.78
CA THR A 164 28.85 -4.58 -0.91
C THR A 164 29.35 -5.09 0.43
N THR A 165 29.19 -4.32 1.49
CA THR A 165 29.55 -4.68 2.86
C THR A 165 28.45 -4.24 3.81
N PHE A 166 28.35 -4.88 4.97
CA PHE A 166 27.33 -4.58 5.97
C PHE A 166 27.36 -3.11 6.42
N THR A 167 28.56 -2.53 6.57
CA THR A 167 28.76 -1.13 6.96
C THR A 167 28.80 -0.15 5.78
N GLY A 168 28.84 -0.68 4.55
CA GLY A 168 28.90 0.13 3.33
C GLY A 168 27.59 0.84 2.99
N ALA A 169 27.67 1.77 2.04
CA ALA A 169 26.52 2.47 1.53
C ALA A 169 25.46 1.49 0.94
N LYS A 170 24.21 1.76 1.25
CA LYS A 170 23.05 1.01 0.78
C LYS A 170 22.29 1.85 -0.22
N ILE A 171 22.31 1.42 -1.48
CA ILE A 171 21.63 2.11 -2.57
C ILE A 171 20.42 1.31 -3.05
N LEU A 172 19.42 2.00 -3.57
CA LEU A 172 18.25 1.36 -4.16
C LEU A 172 18.49 1.14 -5.66
N ARG A 173 18.27 -0.08 -6.12
CA ARG A 173 18.22 -0.45 -7.52
C ARG A 173 16.83 -0.92 -7.90
N ALA A 174 16.47 -0.72 -9.17
CA ALA A 174 15.23 -1.22 -9.72
C ALA A 174 15.50 -2.06 -10.98
N HIS A 175 14.72 -3.13 -11.12
CA HIS A 175 14.72 -4.04 -12.25
C HIS A 175 13.32 -4.08 -12.83
N ARG A 176 13.20 -4.11 -14.15
CA ARG A 176 11.99 -4.54 -14.82
C ARG A 176 12.18 -5.98 -15.27
N VAL A 177 11.18 -6.84 -14.99
CA VAL A 177 11.14 -8.23 -15.43
C VAL A 177 9.88 -8.42 -16.25
N ASN A 178 10.05 -8.76 -17.53
CA ASN A 178 8.95 -9.04 -18.45
C ASN A 178 8.30 -10.41 -18.15
N SER A 179 7.12 -10.65 -18.69
CA SER A 179 6.36 -11.90 -18.49
C SER A 179 7.10 -13.17 -18.94
N ASP A 180 8.07 -13.04 -19.86
CA ASP A 180 8.97 -14.10 -20.33
C ASP A 180 10.25 -14.25 -19.49
N GLY A 181 10.44 -13.43 -18.45
CA GLY A 181 11.61 -13.43 -17.58
C GLY A 181 12.78 -12.57 -18.08
N THR A 182 12.67 -11.92 -19.25
CA THR A 182 13.72 -11.02 -19.73
C THR A 182 13.80 -9.75 -18.88
N LYS A 183 15.01 -9.18 -18.78
CA LYS A 183 15.29 -7.93 -18.05
C LYS A 183 15.65 -6.84 -19.05
N PRO A 184 14.69 -6.01 -19.51
CA PRO A 184 14.93 -5.00 -20.55
C PRO A 184 15.79 -3.82 -20.06
N TRP A 185 15.85 -3.59 -18.75
CA TRP A 185 16.75 -2.63 -18.15
C TRP A 185 18.15 -3.23 -17.99
N ASN A 186 19.06 -2.56 -17.26
CA ASN A 186 20.38 -3.10 -17.03
C ASN A 186 20.32 -4.47 -16.32
N ALA A 187 21.22 -5.39 -16.69
CA ALA A 187 21.27 -6.76 -16.13
C ALA A 187 21.39 -6.79 -14.60
N ILE A 188 22.11 -5.81 -14.01
CA ILE A 188 22.26 -5.64 -12.57
C ILE A 188 21.28 -4.61 -11.97
N GLY A 189 20.28 -4.21 -12.74
CA GLY A 189 19.31 -3.15 -12.40
C GLY A 189 19.87 -1.74 -12.56
N ASN A 190 18.95 -0.77 -12.62
CA ASN A 190 19.30 0.63 -12.70
C ASN A 190 19.29 1.26 -11.30
N SER A 191 20.26 2.11 -11.00
CA SER A 191 20.30 2.81 -9.73
C SER A 191 19.18 3.84 -9.66
N VAL A 192 18.39 3.81 -8.61
CA VAL A 192 17.37 4.82 -8.30
C VAL A 192 18.06 6.11 -7.83
N PHE A 193 19.16 5.96 -7.08
CA PHE A 193 20.06 7.03 -6.73
C PHE A 193 21.50 6.51 -6.62
N THR A 194 22.48 7.41 -6.71
CA THR A 194 23.92 7.06 -6.74
C THR A 194 24.73 7.73 -5.63
N ALA A 195 24.15 8.65 -4.87
CA ALA A 195 24.80 9.34 -3.76
C ALA A 195 24.00 9.21 -2.47
N GLY A 196 24.69 9.08 -1.34
CA GLY A 196 24.09 8.83 -0.03
C GLY A 196 23.92 7.35 0.29
N SER A 197 23.19 7.06 1.34
CA SER A 197 22.92 5.69 1.81
C SER A 197 21.54 5.62 2.48
N LEU A 198 20.77 4.57 2.20
CA LEU A 198 19.64 4.19 3.04
C LEU A 198 20.12 3.82 4.43
N GLN A 199 19.27 3.99 5.44
CA GLN A 199 19.49 3.40 6.75
C GLN A 199 19.42 1.87 6.66
N PHE A 200 20.22 1.18 7.47
CA PHE A 200 20.15 -0.26 7.57
C PHE A 200 18.75 -0.73 8.00
N GLY A 201 18.22 -1.73 7.31
CA GLY A 201 16.87 -2.25 7.55
C GLY A 201 15.76 -1.42 6.88
N ASN A 202 16.08 -0.34 6.19
CA ASN A 202 15.10 0.40 5.40
C ASN A 202 14.95 -0.23 4.00
N PHE A 203 13.74 -0.70 3.70
CA PHE A 203 13.34 -1.30 2.43
C PHE A 203 12.16 -0.49 1.87
N PRO A 204 12.45 0.63 1.16
CA PRO A 204 11.40 1.54 0.69
C PRO A 204 10.46 0.86 -0.30
N SER A 205 9.15 1.09 -0.12
CA SER A 205 8.16 0.80 -1.16
C SER A 205 8.24 1.85 -2.28
N PHE A 206 7.61 1.54 -3.41
CA PHE A 206 7.52 2.45 -4.55
C PHE A 206 6.13 2.39 -5.20
N ILE A 207 5.85 3.27 -6.14
CA ILE A 207 4.59 3.29 -6.89
C ILE A 207 4.93 3.14 -8.38
N ALA A 208 4.39 2.12 -9.04
CA ALA A 208 4.42 2.03 -10.50
C ALA A 208 3.58 3.16 -11.12
N ASP A 209 4.07 3.77 -12.22
CA ASP A 209 3.40 4.93 -12.83
C ASP A 209 2.33 4.53 -13.86
N GLY A 210 2.08 3.23 -14.05
CA GLY A 210 1.14 2.70 -15.04
C GLY A 210 1.61 2.82 -16.51
N ALA A 211 2.80 3.38 -16.73
CA ALA A 211 3.38 3.61 -18.05
C ALA A 211 4.78 2.97 -18.20
N GLY A 212 5.05 1.94 -17.39
CA GLY A 212 6.30 1.17 -17.39
C GLY A 212 7.42 1.74 -16.56
N GLY A 213 7.20 2.88 -15.94
CA GLY A 213 8.10 3.52 -14.99
C GLY A 213 7.61 3.43 -13.55
N ALA A 214 8.30 4.13 -12.64
CA ALA A 214 7.97 4.13 -11.23
C ALA A 214 8.44 5.40 -10.51
N TYR A 215 7.76 5.71 -9.39
CA TYR A 215 8.14 6.74 -8.43
C TYR A 215 8.68 6.07 -7.17
N PHE A 216 9.77 6.60 -6.64
CA PHE A 216 10.44 6.13 -5.44
C PHE A 216 10.54 7.26 -4.43
N CYS A 217 10.36 6.95 -3.14
CA CYS A 217 10.75 7.83 -2.06
C CYS A 217 11.57 7.07 -1.02
N TRP A 218 12.52 7.74 -0.41
CA TRP A 218 13.38 7.17 0.64
C TRP A 218 13.91 8.29 1.53
N TYR A 219 14.51 7.92 2.66
CA TYR A 219 15.35 8.86 3.39
C TYR A 219 16.78 8.35 3.49
N ALA A 220 17.73 9.28 3.41
CA ALA A 220 19.15 9.04 3.55
C ALA A 220 19.60 9.37 4.99
N THR A 221 20.72 8.76 5.42
CA THR A 221 21.18 8.82 6.81
C THR A 221 22.11 9.99 7.11
N SER A 222 22.65 10.64 6.09
CA SER A 222 23.64 11.71 6.30
C SER A 222 23.59 12.73 5.16
N PRO A 223 22.85 13.82 5.31
CA PRO A 223 21.92 14.13 6.42
C PRO A 223 20.65 13.26 6.41
N LEU A 224 19.90 13.24 7.52
CA LEU A 224 18.56 12.66 7.56
C LEU A 224 17.61 13.53 6.73
N GLN A 225 17.45 13.16 5.47
CA GLN A 225 16.67 13.89 4.47
C GLN A 225 15.88 12.91 3.60
N CYS A 226 14.66 13.28 3.29
CA CYS A 226 13.79 12.52 2.37
C CYS A 226 14.04 12.97 0.92
N PHE A 227 14.00 12.00 0.02
CA PHE A 227 14.20 12.19 -1.42
C PHE A 227 13.12 11.50 -2.22
N VAL A 228 12.93 11.97 -3.44
CA VAL A 228 12.08 11.36 -4.46
C VAL A 228 12.85 11.15 -5.76
N GLN A 229 12.48 10.11 -6.50
CA GLN A 229 12.97 9.84 -7.84
C GLN A 229 11.84 9.33 -8.72
N ARG A 230 11.89 9.61 -10.00
CA ARG A 230 11.09 8.96 -11.02
C ARG A 230 12.00 8.24 -12.01
N MET A 231 11.66 7.00 -12.34
CA MET A 231 12.23 6.26 -13.47
C MET A 231 11.17 6.13 -14.56
N ASN A 232 11.55 6.33 -15.82
CA ASN A 232 10.66 6.13 -16.96
C ASN A 232 10.65 4.66 -17.41
N ALA A 233 9.86 4.34 -18.44
CA ALA A 233 9.72 2.98 -18.98
C ALA A 233 11.04 2.35 -19.47
N SER A 234 12.05 3.15 -19.84
CA SER A 234 13.38 2.65 -20.20
C SER A 234 14.31 2.45 -18.99
N GLY A 235 13.82 2.73 -17.77
CA GLY A 235 14.63 2.65 -16.55
C GLY A 235 15.55 3.85 -16.33
N ALA A 236 15.41 4.91 -17.11
CA ALA A 236 16.21 6.13 -16.93
C ALA A 236 15.62 7.02 -15.82
N VAL A 237 16.49 7.47 -14.91
CA VAL A 237 16.12 8.41 -13.84
C VAL A 237 15.76 9.79 -14.42
N GLN A 238 14.72 10.42 -13.85
CA GLN A 238 14.17 11.68 -14.35
C GLN A 238 14.48 12.89 -13.45
N TYR A 239 14.82 12.65 -12.18
CA TYR A 239 15.04 13.70 -11.17
C TYR A 239 16.53 13.84 -10.80
N GLY A 240 17.41 13.65 -11.81
CA GLY A 240 18.85 13.62 -11.61
C GLY A 240 19.36 12.32 -10.98
N THR A 241 20.67 12.17 -10.90
CA THR A 241 21.32 10.91 -10.47
C THR A 241 21.14 10.57 -9.00
N SER A 242 20.77 11.56 -8.17
CA SER A 242 20.62 11.41 -6.70
C SER A 242 19.18 11.63 -6.23
N GLY A 243 18.24 11.82 -7.17
CA GLY A 243 16.88 12.22 -6.85
C GLY A 243 16.79 13.70 -6.42
N ILE A 244 15.60 14.11 -5.98
CA ILE A 244 15.34 15.46 -5.48
C ILE A 244 15.00 15.38 -4.00
N ALA A 245 15.67 16.16 -3.15
CA ALA A 245 15.30 16.30 -1.75
C ALA A 245 13.89 16.91 -1.63
N VAL A 246 13.08 16.44 -0.69
CA VAL A 246 11.71 16.95 -0.49
C VAL A 246 11.69 18.42 -0.04
N THR A 247 12.77 18.88 0.59
CA THR A 247 13.00 20.31 0.94
C THR A 247 14.39 20.74 0.52
N SER A 248 14.64 22.05 0.45
CA SER A 248 15.97 22.63 0.18
C SER A 248 16.71 23.06 1.45
N THR A 249 16.05 23.02 2.61
CA THR A 249 16.64 23.37 3.90
C THR A 249 17.18 22.15 4.64
N SER A 250 18.12 22.36 5.54
CA SER A 250 18.81 21.30 6.30
C SER A 250 18.74 21.47 7.82
N SER A 251 17.95 22.42 8.31
CA SER A 251 17.86 22.73 9.75
C SER A 251 17.08 21.70 10.58
N THR A 252 16.37 20.79 9.93
CA THR A 252 15.58 19.73 10.56
C THR A 252 15.89 18.38 9.92
N GLU A 253 15.61 17.31 10.63
CA GLU A 253 15.72 15.94 10.16
C GLU A 253 14.37 15.44 9.62
N ARG A 254 14.41 14.66 8.54
CA ARG A 254 13.24 14.17 7.81
C ARG A 254 13.39 12.68 7.56
N VAL A 255 12.39 11.92 8.03
CA VAL A 255 12.42 10.45 8.02
C VAL A 255 11.07 9.87 7.60
N SER A 256 11.09 8.58 7.24
CA SER A 256 9.90 7.77 6.98
C SER A 256 8.94 8.40 5.96
N PRO A 257 9.39 8.72 4.74
CA PRO A 257 8.52 9.28 3.73
C PRO A 257 7.50 8.24 3.25
N SER A 258 6.29 8.71 2.97
CA SER A 258 5.23 7.98 2.30
C SER A 258 4.70 8.81 1.14
N MET A 259 4.29 8.18 0.04
CA MET A 259 3.89 8.91 -1.16
C MET A 259 2.60 8.36 -1.77
N THR A 260 1.92 9.21 -2.52
CA THR A 260 0.78 8.85 -3.37
C THR A 260 0.79 9.69 -4.65
N LEU A 261 0.17 9.18 -5.71
CA LEU A 261 -0.11 9.96 -6.92
C LEU A 261 -1.51 10.57 -6.80
N GLY A 262 -1.60 11.86 -6.98
CA GLY A 262 -2.89 12.56 -7.10
C GLY A 262 -3.60 12.19 -8.41
N ALA A 263 -4.91 12.46 -8.49
CA ALA A 263 -5.67 12.36 -9.74
C ALA A 263 -5.17 13.34 -10.82
N ASP A 264 -4.53 14.42 -10.40
CA ASP A 264 -3.87 15.42 -11.26
C ASP A 264 -2.50 14.95 -11.80
N GLY A 265 -2.09 13.71 -11.51
CA GLY A 265 -0.81 13.13 -11.93
C GLY A 265 0.41 13.68 -11.20
N ARG A 266 0.22 14.48 -10.16
CA ARG A 266 1.30 14.98 -9.30
C ARG A 266 1.68 13.95 -8.24
N LEU A 267 2.94 13.98 -7.83
CA LEU A 267 3.45 13.17 -6.73
C LEU A 267 3.33 13.96 -5.42
N TYR A 268 2.66 13.38 -4.44
CA TYR A 268 2.53 13.90 -3.09
C TYR A 268 3.32 13.02 -2.13
N VAL A 269 4.15 13.64 -1.30
CA VAL A 269 5.03 12.95 -0.35
C VAL A 269 4.88 13.57 1.02
N PHE A 270 4.68 12.74 2.05
CA PHE A 270 4.58 13.16 3.44
C PHE A 270 5.68 12.49 4.26
N TRP A 271 6.14 13.14 5.32
CA TRP A 271 7.22 12.64 6.17
C TRP A 271 7.08 13.15 7.62
N SER A 272 7.71 12.42 8.53
CA SER A 272 7.94 12.89 9.90
C SER A 272 9.16 13.81 9.91
N GLN A 273 9.01 14.98 10.55
CA GLN A 273 10.05 16.00 10.65
C GLN A 273 10.32 16.31 12.11
N HIS A 274 11.58 16.45 12.50
CA HIS A 274 11.96 16.81 13.85
C HIS A 274 13.21 17.68 13.88
N THR A 275 13.34 18.46 14.94
CA THR A 275 14.57 19.22 15.21
C THR A 275 15.61 18.28 15.82
N PRO A 276 16.87 18.30 15.36
CA PRO A 276 17.91 17.44 15.91
C PRO A 276 18.05 17.58 17.42
N ASN A 277 18.14 16.46 18.13
CA ASN A 277 18.36 16.39 19.59
C ASN A 277 17.30 17.13 20.44
N SER A 278 16.07 17.20 19.96
CA SER A 278 14.98 17.85 20.70
C SER A 278 13.68 17.04 20.61
N SER A 279 12.70 17.37 21.44
CA SER A 279 11.35 16.81 21.41
C SER A 279 10.39 17.69 20.60
N ILE A 280 10.87 18.24 19.48
CA ILE A 280 10.07 19.08 18.57
C ILE A 280 9.83 18.30 17.31
N TYR A 281 8.58 17.88 17.10
CA TYR A 281 8.14 17.03 16.01
C TYR A 281 7.02 17.67 15.21
N GLY A 282 6.92 17.32 13.92
CA GLY A 282 5.84 17.73 13.03
C GLY A 282 5.67 16.76 11.88
N ILE A 283 4.56 16.87 11.18
CA ILE A 283 4.26 16.17 9.93
C ILE A 283 4.23 17.18 8.80
N TYR A 284 4.98 16.92 7.76
CA TYR A 284 5.12 17.80 6.60
C TYR A 284 4.87 17.04 5.31
N GLY A 285 4.57 17.77 4.26
CA GLY A 285 4.40 17.24 2.92
C GLY A 285 4.97 18.13 1.84
N GLN A 286 5.13 17.57 0.64
CA GLN A 286 5.50 18.26 -0.57
C GLN A 286 4.74 17.70 -1.76
N CYS A 287 4.37 18.57 -2.69
CA CYS A 287 3.81 18.21 -3.98
C CYS A 287 4.87 18.43 -5.06
N PHE A 288 5.02 17.47 -5.98
CA PHE A 288 5.91 17.56 -7.12
C PHE A 288 5.11 17.51 -8.42
N ALA A 289 5.23 18.57 -9.22
CA ALA A 289 4.82 18.55 -10.62
C ALA A 289 6.07 18.32 -11.46
N LYS A 290 6.20 17.14 -12.08
CA LYS A 290 7.45 16.67 -12.69
C LYS A 290 8.57 16.72 -11.61
N CYS A 291 9.63 17.51 -11.85
CA CYS A 291 10.75 17.67 -10.92
C CYS A 291 10.66 18.92 -10.04
N ALA A 292 9.58 19.71 -10.10
CA ALA A 292 9.46 20.98 -9.38
C ALA A 292 8.60 20.84 -8.12
N ARG A 293 9.13 21.31 -6.97
CA ARG A 293 8.37 21.45 -5.72
C ARG A 293 7.27 22.50 -5.91
N GLN A 294 6.05 22.21 -5.45
CA GLN A 294 4.90 23.08 -5.59
C GLN A 294 4.57 23.83 -4.28
N TRP A 295 4.93 23.26 -3.14
CA TRP A 295 4.64 23.81 -1.80
C TRP A 295 5.84 24.53 -1.19
N GLY A 296 6.61 25.22 -2.04
CA GLY A 296 7.78 25.99 -1.63
C GLY A 296 9.00 25.13 -1.28
N ASN A 297 10.00 25.77 -0.69
CA ASN A 297 11.30 25.17 -0.43
C ASN A 297 11.29 24.21 0.76
N ASP A 298 10.43 24.46 1.74
CA ASP A 298 10.37 23.72 3.01
C ASP A 298 9.22 22.72 3.08
N GLY A 299 8.40 22.67 2.01
CA GLY A 299 7.15 21.92 2.01
C GLY A 299 6.05 22.65 2.80
N ALA A 300 4.94 21.98 2.98
CA ALA A 300 3.78 22.45 3.73
C ALA A 300 3.61 21.67 5.04
N ALA A 301 3.29 22.37 6.12
CA ALA A 301 2.98 21.71 7.39
C ALA A 301 1.60 21.06 7.32
N VAL A 302 1.55 19.75 7.44
CA VAL A 302 0.33 19.00 7.78
C VAL A 302 0.03 19.22 9.25
N GLU A 303 1.04 19.00 10.10
CA GLU A 303 1.04 19.31 11.51
C GLU A 303 2.34 20.07 11.86
N PRO A 304 2.26 21.34 12.29
CA PRO A 304 3.45 22.16 12.55
C PRO A 304 4.36 21.56 13.63
N LEU A 305 5.65 21.92 13.58
CA LEU A 305 6.60 21.57 14.62
C LEU A 305 6.12 22.08 15.99
N ALA A 306 6.01 21.17 16.94
CA ALA A 306 5.61 21.45 18.34
C ALA A 306 6.36 20.54 19.31
N THR A 307 6.46 20.97 20.56
CA THR A 307 6.98 20.12 21.65
C THR A 307 5.92 19.08 22.01
N VAL A 308 6.14 17.84 21.56
CA VAL A 308 5.28 16.68 21.82
C VAL A 308 6.16 15.47 22.08
N TYR A 309 5.58 14.35 22.51
CA TYR A 309 6.36 13.12 22.70
C TYR A 309 6.92 12.58 21.39
N SER A 310 6.06 12.41 20.37
CA SER A 310 6.48 12.11 18.99
C SER A 310 5.36 12.40 17.99
N ARG A 311 5.75 12.55 16.68
CA ARG A 311 4.84 12.53 15.53
C ARG A 311 5.46 11.66 14.45
N THR A 312 4.81 10.56 14.15
CA THR A 312 5.36 9.51 13.29
C THR A 312 4.32 8.93 12.33
N TRP A 313 4.73 7.92 11.59
CA TRP A 313 3.89 7.14 10.69
C TRP A 313 3.13 7.98 9.65
N ALA A 314 3.72 9.10 9.18
CA ALA A 314 3.14 9.86 8.07
C ALA A 314 2.83 8.90 6.91
N THR A 315 1.55 8.76 6.58
CA THR A 315 1.07 7.79 5.59
C THR A 315 0.23 8.53 4.55
N ALA A 316 0.75 8.57 3.33
CA ALA A 316 0.05 9.19 2.21
C ALA A 316 -1.15 8.34 1.78
N GLY A 317 -2.25 8.97 1.47
CA GLY A 317 -3.46 8.31 0.98
C GLY A 317 -4.27 9.19 0.04
N ARG A 318 -5.32 8.59 -0.53
CA ARG A 318 -6.30 9.29 -1.36
C ARG A 318 -7.71 8.90 -0.96
N VAL A 319 -8.61 9.86 -1.06
CA VAL A 319 -10.06 9.68 -0.98
C VAL A 319 -10.64 10.31 -2.23
N GLY A 320 -10.98 9.52 -3.24
CA GLY A 320 -11.29 10.04 -4.56
C GLY A 320 -10.10 10.86 -5.10
N ASP A 321 -10.36 12.13 -5.42
CA ASP A 321 -9.34 13.07 -5.88
C ASP A 321 -8.61 13.79 -4.73
N ALA A 322 -9.11 13.68 -3.51
CA ALA A 322 -8.51 14.32 -2.35
C ALA A 322 -7.25 13.60 -1.89
N VAL A 323 -6.17 14.34 -1.70
CA VAL A 323 -4.93 13.84 -1.09
C VAL A 323 -5.03 14.03 0.42
N VAL A 324 -4.78 12.95 1.15
CA VAL A 324 -4.83 12.94 2.62
C VAL A 324 -3.51 12.41 3.19
N CYS A 325 -3.18 12.88 4.37
CA CYS A 325 -2.10 12.35 5.19
C CYS A 325 -2.68 11.82 6.48
N PHE A 326 -2.45 10.54 6.77
CA PHE A 326 -2.69 9.95 8.09
C PHE A 326 -1.38 9.96 8.87
N TYR A 327 -1.46 10.22 10.16
CA TYR A 327 -0.28 10.25 11.02
C TYR A 327 -0.63 9.92 12.47
N ASP A 328 0.40 9.55 13.22
CA ASP A 328 0.35 9.37 14.67
C ASP A 328 0.85 10.64 15.35
N ASP A 329 0.05 11.20 16.25
CA ASP A 329 0.41 12.27 17.18
C ASP A 329 0.39 11.70 18.61
N SER A 330 1.58 11.47 19.16
CA SER A 330 1.77 10.90 20.48
C SER A 330 1.95 12.01 21.52
N PRO A 331 0.97 12.31 22.34
CA PRO A 331 1.13 13.27 23.42
C PRO A 331 1.98 12.74 24.58
N SER A 332 2.11 11.41 24.70
CA SER A 332 2.92 10.76 25.75
C SER A 332 3.40 9.37 25.32
N ALA A 333 4.28 8.75 26.11
CA ALA A 333 4.81 7.40 25.85
C ALA A 333 3.76 6.28 25.90
N VAL A 334 2.56 6.55 26.41
CA VAL A 334 1.49 5.54 26.62
C VAL A 334 0.19 5.90 25.90
N GLN A 335 0.20 6.99 25.15
CA GLN A 335 -0.95 7.48 24.41
C GLN A 335 -0.53 7.92 23.02
N ASP A 336 -1.11 7.32 22.01
CA ASP A 336 -1.03 7.74 20.62
C ASP A 336 -2.43 8.14 20.13
N ASN A 337 -2.49 9.17 19.29
CA ASN A 337 -3.67 9.55 18.56
C ASN A 337 -3.42 9.35 17.07
N ILE A 338 -4.40 8.83 16.36
CA ILE A 338 -4.34 8.80 14.90
C ILE A 338 -5.18 9.95 14.38
N GLU A 339 -4.57 10.73 13.55
CA GLU A 339 -5.18 11.88 12.89
C GLU A 339 -5.08 11.76 11.37
N CYS A 340 -5.96 12.46 10.68
CA CYS A 340 -5.97 12.59 9.24
C CYS A 340 -6.16 14.05 8.85
N ALA A 341 -5.38 14.51 7.88
CA ALA A 341 -5.54 15.83 7.29
C ALA A 341 -5.68 15.73 5.76
N ARG A 342 -6.59 16.51 5.18
CA ARG A 342 -6.68 16.71 3.74
C ARG A 342 -5.87 17.93 3.33
N MET A 343 -5.06 17.75 2.28
CA MET A 343 -4.24 18.81 1.69
C MET A 343 -4.89 19.36 0.43
N ASN A 344 -4.94 20.68 0.34
CA ASN A 344 -5.28 21.38 -0.89
C ASN A 344 -4.11 21.39 -1.87
N ALA A 345 -4.37 21.70 -3.13
CA ALA A 345 -3.34 21.76 -4.18
C ALA A 345 -2.25 22.82 -3.93
N ASP A 346 -2.58 23.85 -3.15
CA ASP A 346 -1.65 24.94 -2.74
C ASP A 346 -0.82 24.61 -1.48
N GLY A 347 -1.06 23.46 -0.86
CA GLY A 347 -0.36 23.03 0.35
C GLY A 347 -1.03 23.45 1.66
N THR A 348 -2.17 24.10 1.61
CA THR A 348 -2.96 24.39 2.82
C THR A 348 -3.74 23.17 3.27
N VAL A 349 -3.99 23.05 4.59
CA VAL A 349 -4.86 22.02 5.15
C VAL A 349 -6.31 22.42 4.96
N SER A 350 -7.11 21.58 4.32
CA SER A 350 -8.54 21.79 4.11
C SER A 350 -9.35 21.46 5.38
N TRP A 351 -9.08 20.29 5.95
CA TRP A 351 -9.67 19.82 7.20
C TRP A 351 -8.73 18.86 7.92
N ARG A 352 -8.96 18.69 9.24
CA ARG A 352 -8.37 17.63 10.07
C ARG A 352 -9.48 16.86 10.76
N THR A 353 -9.21 15.58 11.01
CA THR A 353 -10.12 14.67 11.71
C THR A 353 -9.32 13.76 12.64
N ASP A 354 -9.75 13.68 13.88
CA ASP A 354 -9.28 12.68 14.84
C ASP A 354 -9.85 11.32 14.44
N VAL A 355 -8.99 10.39 14.04
CA VAL A 355 -9.42 9.05 13.61
C VAL A 355 -9.56 8.13 14.81
N ALA A 356 -8.61 8.18 15.75
CA ALA A 356 -8.63 7.37 16.95
C ALA A 356 -7.88 8.06 18.09
N THR A 357 -8.63 8.49 19.11
CA THR A 357 -8.09 9.18 20.32
C THR A 357 -8.30 8.39 21.60
N ASN A 358 -8.87 7.17 21.51
CA ASN A 358 -9.00 6.27 22.67
C ASN A 358 -7.62 5.96 23.27
N SER A 359 -7.59 5.66 24.58
CA SER A 359 -6.37 5.40 25.32
C SER A 359 -5.56 4.23 24.75
N GLY A 360 -4.24 4.29 24.92
CA GLY A 360 -3.30 3.26 24.52
C GLY A 360 -2.43 3.63 23.31
N VAL A 361 -1.49 2.74 23.00
CA VAL A 361 -0.55 2.90 21.88
C VAL A 361 -1.17 2.50 20.56
N LYS A 362 -0.78 3.20 19.49
CA LYS A 362 -1.18 2.91 18.12
C LYS A 362 0.03 2.97 17.21
N TYR A 363 0.21 1.98 16.35
CA TYR A 363 1.39 1.88 15.52
C TYR A 363 1.12 1.09 14.24
N ARG A 364 2.08 1.09 13.32
CA ARG A 364 1.99 0.43 12.01
C ARG A 364 0.79 0.89 11.19
N LEU A 365 0.59 2.21 11.14
CA LEU A 365 -0.43 2.81 10.29
C LEU A 365 -0.20 2.42 8.84
N THR A 366 -1.28 2.05 8.17
CA THR A 366 -1.25 1.81 6.73
C THR A 366 -2.58 2.22 6.12
N SER A 367 -2.51 2.93 5.01
CA SER A 367 -3.69 3.33 4.24
C SER A 367 -3.83 2.46 3.00
N VAL A 368 -5.07 2.20 2.63
CA VAL A 368 -5.40 1.61 1.34
C VAL A 368 -5.95 2.72 0.46
N PRO A 369 -5.50 2.85 -0.79
CA PRO A 369 -6.06 3.84 -1.70
C PRO A 369 -7.58 3.77 -1.72
N GLY A 370 -8.22 4.92 -1.52
CA GLY A 370 -9.67 5.01 -1.45
C GLY A 370 -10.31 5.00 -2.83
N THR A 371 -11.55 4.54 -2.87
CA THR A 371 -12.51 4.85 -3.93
C THR A 371 -13.00 6.29 -3.77
N ALA A 372 -13.88 6.75 -4.67
CA ALA A 372 -14.55 8.07 -4.54
C ALA A 372 -15.18 8.26 -3.15
N ASP A 373 -15.66 7.18 -2.54
CA ASP A 373 -16.46 7.22 -1.30
C ASP A 373 -15.65 7.24 -0.01
N GLY A 374 -14.36 6.92 -0.03
CA GLY A 374 -13.53 6.94 1.18
C GLY A 374 -12.25 6.14 1.10
N ALA A 375 -11.32 6.40 2.01
CA ALA A 375 -10.13 5.59 2.26
C ALA A 375 -10.32 4.74 3.51
N LEU A 376 -9.70 3.56 3.53
CA LEU A 376 -9.53 2.77 4.74
C LEU A 376 -8.12 3.00 5.30
N LEU A 377 -8.07 3.31 6.58
CA LEU A 377 -6.86 3.29 7.38
C LEU A 377 -6.94 2.13 8.34
N ALA A 378 -5.82 1.43 8.56
CA ALA A 378 -5.74 0.48 9.64
C ALA A 378 -4.45 0.63 10.44
N TRP A 379 -4.53 0.19 11.68
CA TRP A 379 -3.43 0.24 12.64
C TRP A 379 -3.50 -0.91 13.63
N GLN A 380 -2.38 -1.17 14.28
CA GLN A 380 -2.35 -1.98 15.48
C GLN A 380 -2.45 -1.06 16.70
N GLY A 381 -3.26 -1.42 17.69
CA GLY A 381 -3.45 -0.60 18.89
C GLY A 381 -3.82 -1.44 20.11
N GLY A 382 -3.51 -0.93 21.30
CA GLY A 382 -3.80 -1.62 22.56
C GLY A 382 -3.16 -0.92 23.76
N ALA A 383 -3.24 -1.56 24.92
CA ALA A 383 -2.60 -1.02 26.12
C ALA A 383 -1.07 -0.97 26.00
N THR A 384 -0.48 -1.92 25.28
CA THR A 384 0.96 -2.00 25.01
C THR A 384 1.20 -2.56 23.61
N VAL A 385 2.42 -2.38 23.07
CA VAL A 385 2.83 -2.93 21.75
C VAL A 385 2.71 -4.46 21.69
N GLY A 386 2.84 -5.16 22.82
CA GLY A 386 2.77 -6.63 22.89
C GLY A 386 1.35 -7.18 23.04
N ALA A 387 0.37 -6.35 23.41
CA ALA A 387 -1.04 -6.71 23.59
C ALA A 387 -1.89 -5.77 22.75
N SER A 388 -1.94 -6.02 21.44
CA SER A 388 -2.59 -5.16 20.48
C SER A 388 -3.54 -5.92 19.58
N ASP A 389 -4.64 -5.26 19.25
CA ASP A 389 -5.63 -5.67 18.28
C ASP A 389 -5.43 -4.94 16.94
N LEU A 390 -6.11 -5.42 15.92
CA LEU A 390 -6.20 -4.75 14.63
C LEU A 390 -7.44 -3.87 14.60
N PHE A 391 -7.24 -2.61 14.28
CA PHE A 391 -8.30 -1.62 14.09
C PHE A 391 -8.30 -1.12 12.66
N ALA A 392 -9.46 -0.70 12.19
CA ALA A 392 -9.63 -0.02 10.93
C ALA A 392 -10.67 1.09 11.05
N ALA A 393 -10.50 2.15 10.29
CA ALA A 393 -11.48 3.20 10.13
C ALA A 393 -11.58 3.63 8.67
N ARG A 394 -12.78 3.96 8.24
CA ARG A 394 -13.03 4.61 6.96
C ARG A 394 -13.12 6.12 7.16
N ILE A 395 -12.53 6.89 6.25
CA ILE A 395 -12.67 8.33 6.21
C ILE A 395 -13.22 8.75 4.84
N GLY A 396 -14.25 9.59 4.86
CA GLY A 396 -14.84 10.20 3.66
C GLY A 396 -14.01 11.36 3.11
N ALA A 397 -14.33 11.80 1.90
CA ALA A 397 -13.65 12.94 1.25
C ALA A 397 -13.89 14.28 1.99
N ASP A 398 -14.94 14.36 2.78
CA ASP A 398 -15.31 15.48 3.66
C ASP A 398 -14.69 15.40 5.06
N GLY A 399 -13.93 14.32 5.36
CA GLY A 399 -13.33 14.07 6.66
C GLY A 399 -14.22 13.33 7.65
N THR A 400 -15.43 12.92 7.28
CA THR A 400 -16.30 12.13 8.15
C THR A 400 -15.76 10.72 8.35
N LEU A 401 -15.88 10.21 9.59
CA LEU A 401 -15.55 8.83 9.93
C LEU A 401 -16.76 7.91 9.80
N GLY A 402 -16.53 6.67 9.45
CA GLY A 402 -17.54 5.62 9.44
C GLY A 402 -17.92 5.10 8.07
N ALA A 403 -19.02 4.34 8.02
CA ALA A 403 -19.56 3.83 6.76
C ALA A 403 -19.92 4.99 5.81
N PRO A 404 -19.85 4.78 4.48
CA PRO A 404 -20.47 5.72 3.56
C PRO A 404 -21.91 5.96 4.00
N PRO A 405 -22.49 7.15 3.76
CA PRO A 405 -23.94 7.29 3.83
C PRO A 405 -24.52 6.08 3.06
N ALA A 406 -25.54 5.45 3.62
CA ALA A 406 -26.21 4.36 2.91
C ALA A 406 -26.48 4.86 1.50
N GLY A 407 -25.90 4.20 0.50
CA GLY A 407 -26.05 4.63 -0.88
C GLY A 407 -27.53 4.81 -1.18
N THR A 408 -27.90 5.78 -1.99
CA THR A 408 -29.29 5.96 -2.40
C THR A 408 -29.79 4.61 -2.91
N PRO A 409 -30.81 4.00 -2.31
CA PRO A 409 -31.32 2.73 -2.80
C PRO A 409 -31.60 2.83 -4.31
N GLY A 410 -30.97 1.96 -5.10
CA GLY A 410 -31.08 2.03 -6.56
C GLY A 410 -29.87 2.63 -7.30
N ASP A 411 -28.93 3.29 -6.61
CA ASP A 411 -27.65 3.69 -7.17
C ASP A 411 -26.70 2.47 -7.20
N LEU A 412 -26.77 1.73 -8.31
CA LEU A 412 -26.07 0.44 -8.46
C LEU A 412 -24.64 0.60 -8.98
N ASN A 413 -24.31 1.75 -9.57
CA ASN A 413 -22.97 2.05 -10.06
C ASN A 413 -22.14 2.87 -9.05
N GLY A 414 -22.78 3.44 -8.01
CA GLY A 414 -22.13 4.21 -6.94
C GLY A 414 -21.71 5.61 -7.37
N ASP A 415 -22.36 6.20 -8.38
CA ASP A 415 -22.03 7.56 -8.87
C ASP A 415 -22.79 8.67 -8.12
N GLY A 416 -23.71 8.32 -7.20
CA GLY A 416 -24.51 9.20 -6.38
C GLY A 416 -25.82 9.63 -7.03
N VAL A 417 -26.16 9.11 -8.22
CA VAL A 417 -27.36 9.49 -8.99
C VAL A 417 -28.07 8.21 -9.45
N VAL A 418 -29.34 8.06 -9.14
CA VAL A 418 -30.13 6.92 -9.67
C VAL A 418 -30.71 7.30 -11.03
N ASN A 419 -30.24 6.64 -12.09
CA ASN A 419 -30.58 7.00 -13.47
C ASN A 419 -30.57 5.77 -14.42
N ALA A 420 -30.52 6.00 -15.73
CA ALA A 420 -30.55 4.94 -16.74
C ALA A 420 -29.33 4.00 -16.69
N ALA A 421 -28.17 4.43 -16.13
CA ALA A 421 -27.02 3.58 -15.97
C ALA A 421 -27.30 2.48 -14.93
N ASP A 422 -27.95 2.83 -13.81
CA ASP A 422 -28.33 1.87 -12.76
C ASP A 422 -29.42 0.93 -13.23
N LEU A 423 -30.39 1.45 -13.97
CA LEU A 423 -31.42 0.62 -14.59
C LEU A 423 -30.79 -0.43 -15.52
N SER A 424 -29.74 -0.09 -16.26
CA SER A 424 -29.04 -1.03 -17.13
C SER A 424 -28.38 -2.16 -16.34
N ILE A 425 -27.83 -1.86 -15.15
CA ILE A 425 -27.22 -2.84 -14.24
C ILE A 425 -28.31 -3.77 -13.66
N LEU A 426 -29.45 -3.20 -13.23
CA LEU A 426 -30.55 -4.00 -12.72
C LEU A 426 -31.08 -4.97 -13.79
N LEU A 427 -31.29 -4.47 -15.02
CA LEU A 427 -31.76 -5.31 -16.12
C LEU A 427 -30.77 -6.40 -16.51
N ALA A 428 -29.46 -6.15 -16.41
CA ALA A 428 -28.41 -7.14 -16.66
C ALA A 428 -28.41 -8.29 -15.61
N GLN A 429 -28.92 -8.03 -14.41
CA GLN A 429 -29.03 -9.02 -13.32
C GLN A 429 -30.43 -9.63 -13.18
N TRP A 430 -31.37 -9.31 -14.08
CA TRP A 430 -32.76 -9.71 -13.99
C TRP A 430 -32.94 -11.24 -13.91
N GLY A 431 -33.72 -11.68 -12.92
CA GLY A 431 -33.96 -13.12 -12.66
C GLY A 431 -32.83 -13.81 -11.91
N GLY A 432 -31.73 -13.10 -11.60
CA GLY A 432 -30.62 -13.62 -10.79
C GLY A 432 -30.68 -13.09 -9.36
N SER A 433 -29.62 -13.40 -8.59
CA SER A 433 -29.33 -12.82 -7.28
C SER A 433 -28.06 -11.97 -7.40
N GLY A 434 -28.07 -10.72 -6.95
CA GLY A 434 -26.89 -9.85 -7.04
C GLY A 434 -27.11 -8.50 -6.37
N SER A 435 -26.28 -7.52 -6.69
CA SER A 435 -26.33 -6.16 -6.11
C SER A 435 -27.65 -5.41 -6.47
N ALA A 436 -28.34 -5.86 -7.50
CA ALA A 436 -29.62 -5.30 -7.93
C ALA A 436 -30.85 -5.92 -7.22
N ASP A 437 -30.67 -6.87 -6.32
CA ASP A 437 -31.68 -7.34 -5.37
C ASP A 437 -31.81 -6.30 -4.24
N LEU A 438 -32.59 -5.26 -4.49
CA LEU A 438 -32.70 -4.09 -3.62
C LEU A 438 -33.59 -4.34 -2.40
N ASN A 439 -34.50 -5.32 -2.48
CA ASN A 439 -35.36 -5.72 -1.38
C ASN A 439 -34.82 -6.87 -0.53
N GLY A 440 -33.75 -7.55 -1.00
CA GLY A 440 -33.09 -8.64 -0.29
C GLY A 440 -33.86 -9.95 -0.28
N ASP A 441 -34.79 -10.15 -1.22
CA ASP A 441 -35.62 -11.38 -1.28
C ASP A 441 -34.91 -12.53 -2.01
N GLY A 442 -33.71 -12.32 -2.56
CA GLY A 442 -32.87 -13.31 -3.25
C GLY A 442 -33.10 -13.38 -4.77
N SER A 443 -33.88 -12.46 -5.35
CA SER A 443 -34.19 -12.47 -6.78
C SER A 443 -34.39 -11.06 -7.33
N VAL A 444 -33.61 -10.66 -8.33
CA VAL A 444 -33.77 -9.39 -9.03
C VAL A 444 -35.00 -9.43 -9.93
N ASN A 445 -36.04 -8.66 -9.63
CA ASN A 445 -37.34 -8.74 -10.27
C ASN A 445 -38.06 -7.37 -10.31
N ALA A 446 -39.37 -7.38 -10.56
CA ALA A 446 -40.18 -6.16 -10.67
C ALA A 446 -40.27 -5.36 -9.35
N ALA A 447 -40.08 -6.01 -8.19
CA ALA A 447 -40.08 -5.33 -6.90
C ALA A 447 -38.83 -4.44 -6.76
N ASP A 448 -37.66 -4.93 -7.20
CA ASP A 448 -36.41 -4.19 -7.19
C ASP A 448 -36.42 -3.04 -8.20
N LEU A 449 -36.99 -3.29 -9.37
CA LEU A 449 -37.21 -2.23 -10.36
C LEU A 449 -38.09 -1.09 -9.80
N ALA A 450 -39.13 -1.44 -9.05
CA ALA A 450 -39.98 -0.44 -8.41
C ALA A 450 -39.22 0.41 -7.37
N LEU A 451 -38.32 -0.21 -6.59
CA LEU A 451 -37.45 0.49 -5.64
C LEU A 451 -36.47 1.41 -6.35
N LEU A 452 -35.83 0.95 -7.43
CA LEU A 452 -34.93 1.78 -8.24
C LEU A 452 -35.67 2.99 -8.82
N LEU A 453 -36.84 2.79 -9.42
CA LEU A 453 -37.63 3.86 -10.00
C LEU A 453 -38.16 4.86 -8.94
N ALA A 454 -38.43 4.39 -7.72
CA ALA A 454 -38.84 5.27 -6.60
C ALA A 454 -37.71 6.18 -6.12
N ALA A 455 -36.47 5.77 -6.33
CA ALA A 455 -35.26 6.51 -5.98
C ALA A 455 -34.70 7.34 -7.16
N TRP A 456 -35.36 7.35 -8.30
CA TRP A 456 -34.88 8.00 -9.53
C TRP A 456 -34.61 9.49 -9.30
N THR A 457 -33.39 9.91 -9.62
CA THR A 457 -32.95 11.31 -9.54
C THR A 457 -33.02 11.95 -10.92
N VAL A 458 -33.65 13.12 -11.02
CA VAL A 458 -33.87 13.88 -12.28
C VAL A 458 -32.66 14.77 -12.57
#